data_d6bc53b614709d64ae0d60caa47a9107
#
_entry.id   d6bc53b614709d64ae0d60caa47a9107
#
_cell.length_a   1.000
_cell.length_b   1.000
_cell.length_c   1.000
_cell.angle_alpha   90.00
_cell.angle_beta   90.00
_cell.angle_gamma   90.00
#
_symmetry.space_group_name_H-M   'P 1'
#
loop_
_entity.id
_entity.type
_entity.pdbx_description
1 polymer ?
#
loop_
_entity_poly.entity_id
_entity_poly.type
_entity_poly.pdbx_seq_one_letter_code
_entity_poly.pdbx_strand_id
1 'polypeptide(L)'
;DGDGIVVKMDGDGQMDPALLSRLLDPIIDGRCGYTKGNRFLFARELAVMPRHRLVGNFTLTFLTKLASGYWHIFDPQNGYVAIATSALRLLEFERLSRRWFFENDMLVNLNLLNARVKDIPMPARYGDERSNLKIRHIIPTFSWLLVDRTIYRFVTKYMLRDFSPIALFVLAGLPLFVWGVLFGAATWIINA
;
A
#
# COMPACT_ATOMS: atom_id res chain seq x y z
N ASP A 1 17.54 22.53 11.69
CA ASP A 1 18.03 21.61 10.66
C ASP A 1 18.51 20.28 11.25
N GLY A 2 17.70 19.61 12.07
CA GLY A 2 18.03 18.32 12.67
C GLY A 2 17.34 17.18 11.93
N ASP A 3 17.96 16.01 11.96
CA ASP A 3 17.32 14.75 11.59
C ASP A 3 16.26 14.43 12.63
N GLY A 4 15.01 14.68 12.30
CA GLY A 4 13.84 14.41 13.14
C GLY A 4 13.03 13.26 12.59
N ILE A 5 12.05 12.81 13.37
CA ILE A 5 11.05 11.82 12.95
C ILE A 5 9.68 12.47 13.12
N VAL A 6 8.88 12.41 12.07
CA VAL A 6 7.49 12.86 12.09
C VAL A 6 6.59 11.64 12.29
N VAL A 7 5.66 11.74 13.23
CA VAL A 7 4.68 10.68 13.52
C VAL A 7 3.29 11.17 13.20
N LYS A 8 2.52 10.35 12.48
CA LYS A 8 1.07 10.51 12.31
C LYS A 8 0.38 9.48 13.18
N MET A 9 -0.57 9.95 13.98
CA MET A 9 -1.44 9.13 14.80
C MET A 9 -2.86 9.69 14.67
N ASP A 10 -3.81 8.83 14.37
CA ASP A 10 -5.21 9.24 14.27
C ASP A 10 -5.80 9.47 15.68
N GLY A 11 -6.65 10.50 15.82
CA GLY A 11 -7.19 10.92 17.13
C GLY A 11 -8.42 10.15 17.59
N ASP A 12 -8.69 8.96 17.02
CA ASP A 12 -9.86 8.12 17.30
C ASP A 12 -9.68 7.18 18.51
N GLY A 13 -8.55 7.25 19.22
CA GLY A 13 -8.26 6.42 20.38
C GLY A 13 -7.90 4.95 20.06
N GLN A 14 -7.86 4.55 18.80
CA GLN A 14 -7.52 3.18 18.41
C GLN A 14 -6.00 2.92 18.43
N MET A 15 -5.20 3.96 18.48
CA MET A 15 -3.74 3.89 18.48
C MET A 15 -3.18 4.10 19.89
N ASP A 16 -2.37 3.15 20.35
CA ASP A 16 -1.76 3.22 21.66
C ASP A 16 -0.47 4.06 21.64
N PRO A 17 -0.43 5.21 22.35
CA PRO A 17 0.80 6.00 22.44
C PRO A 17 1.98 5.25 23.08
N ALA A 18 1.71 4.26 23.94
CA ALA A 18 2.76 3.45 24.57
C ALA A 18 3.57 2.61 23.55
N LEU A 19 3.03 2.41 22.34
CA LEU A 19 3.71 1.69 21.26
C LEU A 19 4.57 2.60 20.38
N LEU A 20 4.63 3.90 20.68
CA LEU A 20 5.36 4.87 19.88
C LEU A 20 6.84 4.50 19.73
N SER A 21 7.51 4.06 20.79
CA SER A 21 8.92 3.63 20.74
C SER A 21 9.16 2.55 19.69
N ARG A 22 8.24 1.57 19.56
CA ARG A 22 8.36 0.50 18.56
C ARG A 22 8.34 1.01 17.12
N LEU A 23 7.61 2.10 16.85
CA LEU A 23 7.62 2.77 15.55
C LEU A 23 8.91 3.55 15.33
N LEU A 24 9.44 4.20 16.35
CA LEU A 24 10.61 5.06 16.25
C LEU A 24 11.92 4.29 16.17
N ASP A 25 12.09 3.23 16.97
CA ASP A 25 13.34 2.48 17.10
C ASP A 25 13.94 2.05 15.74
N PRO A 26 13.18 1.48 14.77
CA PRO A 26 13.78 1.09 13.50
C PRO A 26 14.26 2.26 12.64
N ILE A 27 13.71 3.47 12.83
CA ILE A 27 14.15 4.67 12.13
C ILE A 27 15.39 5.24 12.83
N ILE A 28 15.38 5.30 14.16
CA ILE A 28 16.52 5.76 14.98
C ILE A 28 17.76 4.90 14.70
N ASP A 29 17.57 3.57 14.59
CA ASP A 29 18.64 2.63 14.26
C ASP A 29 19.08 2.68 12.78
N GLY A 30 18.50 3.54 11.95
CA GLY A 30 18.83 3.65 10.52
C GLY A 30 18.42 2.42 9.68
N ARG A 31 17.60 1.52 10.22
CA ARG A 31 17.14 0.31 9.54
C ARG A 31 16.13 0.58 8.43
N CYS A 32 15.35 1.65 8.56
CA CYS A 32 14.36 2.09 7.57
C CYS A 32 14.11 3.59 7.67
N GLY A 33 13.52 4.17 6.61
CA GLY A 33 13.10 5.57 6.58
C GLY A 33 11.63 5.79 6.95
N TYR A 34 10.84 4.70 7.01
CA TYR A 34 9.41 4.74 7.28
C TYR A 34 8.98 3.47 8.02
N THR A 35 8.16 3.65 9.05
CA THR A 35 7.53 2.55 9.78
C THR A 35 6.02 2.72 9.79
N LYS A 36 5.32 1.59 9.82
CA LYS A 36 3.86 1.53 9.78
C LYS A 36 3.36 0.46 10.74
N GLY A 37 2.32 0.79 11.50
CA GLY A 37 1.63 -0.18 12.35
C GLY A 37 0.94 -1.27 11.54
N ASN A 38 0.97 -2.51 12.04
CA ASN A 38 0.31 -3.65 11.42
C ASN A 38 -0.52 -4.40 12.46
N ARG A 39 -1.85 -4.38 12.27
CA ARG A 39 -2.83 -5.03 13.15
C ARG A 39 -3.09 -6.48 12.78
N PHE A 40 -2.80 -6.88 11.54
CA PHE A 40 -3.15 -8.20 11.00
C PHE A 40 -2.18 -9.32 11.40
N LEU A 41 -1.09 -9.02 12.09
CA LEU A 41 -0.15 -10.04 12.58
C LEU A 41 -0.67 -10.79 13.82
N PHE A 42 -1.77 -10.36 14.42
CA PHE A 42 -2.40 -11.03 15.56
C PHE A 42 -3.58 -11.87 15.07
N ALA A 43 -3.39 -13.19 15.02
CA ALA A 43 -4.37 -14.15 14.48
C ALA A 43 -5.74 -14.14 15.22
N ARG A 44 -5.76 -13.74 16.50
CA ARG A 44 -7.02 -13.66 17.28
C ARG A 44 -7.99 -12.63 16.72
N GLU A 45 -7.50 -11.53 16.17
CA GLU A 45 -8.32 -10.44 15.65
C GLU A 45 -8.89 -10.78 14.27
N LEU A 46 -8.17 -11.56 13.47
CA LEU A 46 -8.65 -12.07 12.20
C LEU A 46 -9.79 -13.09 12.36
N ALA A 47 -9.76 -13.89 13.44
CA ALA A 47 -10.76 -14.93 13.70
C ALA A 47 -12.15 -14.37 14.02
N VAL A 48 -12.24 -13.15 14.56
CA VAL A 48 -13.52 -12.47 14.92
C VAL A 48 -14.08 -11.68 13.75
N MET A 49 -13.30 -11.46 12.69
CA MET A 49 -13.71 -10.63 11.56
C MET A 49 -14.69 -11.36 10.63
N PRO A 50 -15.81 -10.75 10.22
CA PRO A 50 -16.72 -11.34 9.25
C PRO A 50 -16.01 -11.67 7.92
N ARG A 51 -16.32 -12.83 7.34
CA ARG A 51 -15.64 -13.36 6.12
C ARG A 51 -15.60 -12.37 4.96
N HIS A 52 -16.70 -11.65 4.70
CA HIS A 52 -16.74 -10.66 3.62
C HIS A 52 -15.78 -9.48 3.85
N ARG A 53 -15.60 -9.04 5.11
CA ARG A 53 -14.60 -8.03 5.47
C ARG A 53 -13.18 -8.55 5.32
N LEU A 54 -12.96 -9.81 5.70
CA LEU A 54 -11.66 -10.47 5.56
C LEU A 54 -11.24 -10.52 4.10
N VAL A 55 -12.13 -11.00 3.21
CA VAL A 55 -11.87 -11.07 1.74
C VAL A 55 -11.62 -9.66 1.19
N GLY A 56 -12.43 -8.66 1.55
CA GLY A 56 -12.25 -7.28 1.12
C GLY A 56 -10.89 -6.70 1.54
N ASN A 57 -10.50 -6.90 2.79
CA ASN A 57 -9.21 -6.44 3.31
C ASN A 57 -8.03 -7.13 2.63
N PHE A 58 -8.11 -8.44 2.40
CA PHE A 58 -7.04 -9.17 1.67
C PHE A 58 -6.93 -8.71 0.22
N THR A 59 -8.05 -8.52 -0.48
CA THR A 59 -8.06 -8.01 -1.85
C THR A 59 -7.45 -6.61 -1.92
N LEU A 60 -7.87 -5.70 -1.02
CA LEU A 60 -7.32 -4.36 -0.96
C LEU A 60 -5.82 -4.35 -0.61
N THR A 61 -5.40 -5.19 0.33
CA THR A 61 -4.00 -5.37 0.68
C THR A 61 -3.19 -5.88 -0.51
N PHE A 62 -3.70 -6.86 -1.24
CA PHE A 62 -3.04 -7.40 -2.43
C PHE A 62 -2.89 -6.34 -3.53
N LEU A 63 -3.96 -5.61 -3.84
CA LEU A 63 -3.91 -4.51 -4.82
C LEU A 63 -2.95 -3.41 -4.40
N THR A 64 -2.89 -3.09 -3.09
CA THR A 64 -1.92 -2.11 -2.57
C THR A 64 -0.48 -2.62 -2.67
N LYS A 65 -0.24 -3.91 -2.44
CA LYS A 65 1.09 -4.52 -2.68
C LYS A 65 1.50 -4.40 -4.13
N LEU A 66 0.58 -4.67 -5.06
CA LEU A 66 0.80 -4.46 -6.50
C LEU A 66 1.11 -2.99 -6.81
N ALA A 67 0.32 -2.05 -6.29
CA ALA A 67 0.48 -0.63 -6.56
C ALA A 67 1.76 -0.07 -5.95
N SER A 68 2.03 -0.38 -4.68
CA SER A 68 3.18 0.14 -3.93
C SER A 68 4.48 -0.60 -4.20
N GLY A 69 4.43 -1.88 -4.57
CA GLY A 69 5.62 -2.74 -4.70
C GLY A 69 6.21 -3.22 -3.36
N TYR A 70 5.59 -2.91 -2.23
CA TYR A 70 6.01 -3.39 -0.91
C TYR A 70 5.25 -4.66 -0.52
N TRP A 71 5.75 -5.81 -0.93
CA TRP A 71 5.10 -7.11 -0.72
C TRP A 71 5.05 -7.56 0.74
N HIS A 72 5.92 -7.03 1.58
CA HIS A 72 6.00 -7.35 3.01
C HIS A 72 5.07 -6.49 3.88
N ILE A 73 4.38 -5.46 3.33
CA ILE A 73 3.43 -4.64 4.08
C ILE A 73 2.05 -5.32 4.06
N PHE A 74 1.47 -5.55 5.25
CA PHE A 74 0.19 -6.27 5.38
C PHE A 74 -0.99 -5.39 5.79
N ASP A 75 -0.77 -4.27 6.48
CA ASP A 75 -1.83 -3.34 6.89
C ASP A 75 -1.63 -1.95 6.25
N PRO A 76 -1.86 -1.82 4.92
CA PRO A 76 -1.61 -0.57 4.23
C PRO A 76 -2.53 0.59 4.66
N GLN A 77 -3.65 0.29 5.30
CA GLN A 77 -4.65 1.27 5.73
C GLN A 77 -4.43 1.81 7.15
N ASN A 78 -3.45 1.29 7.87
CA ASN A 78 -3.18 1.77 9.22
C ASN A 78 -2.57 3.17 9.19
N GLY A 79 -3.18 4.12 9.90
CA GLY A 79 -2.73 5.51 9.99
C GLY A 79 -1.60 5.76 10.99
N TYR A 80 -1.23 4.77 11.84
CA TYR A 80 -0.13 4.92 12.79
C TYR A 80 1.21 4.70 12.10
N VAL A 81 1.86 5.77 11.76
CA VAL A 81 3.07 5.76 10.94
C VAL A 81 4.13 6.73 11.47
N ALA A 82 5.39 6.41 11.24
CA ALA A 82 6.50 7.33 11.48
C ALA A 82 7.41 7.40 10.24
N ILE A 83 7.94 8.57 9.97
CA ILE A 83 8.82 8.86 8.83
C ILE A 83 10.00 9.72 9.26
N ALA A 84 11.19 9.34 8.81
CA ALA A 84 12.37 10.18 8.96
C ALA A 84 12.21 11.48 8.17
N THR A 85 12.63 12.61 8.74
CA THR A 85 12.56 13.92 8.06
C THR A 85 13.36 13.92 6.76
N SER A 86 14.45 13.18 6.68
CA SER A 86 15.23 12.98 5.46
C SER A 86 14.42 12.35 4.33
N ALA A 87 13.61 11.32 4.62
CA ALA A 87 12.70 10.72 3.64
C ALA A 87 11.50 11.62 3.33
N LEU A 88 10.99 12.32 4.35
CA LEU A 88 9.85 13.23 4.22
C LEU A 88 10.14 14.39 3.24
N ARG A 89 11.34 14.96 3.30
CA ARG A 89 11.76 16.07 2.44
C ARG A 89 11.84 15.70 0.95
N LEU A 90 11.99 14.42 0.64
CA LEU A 90 12.04 13.92 -0.74
C LEU A 90 10.65 13.69 -1.36
N LEU A 91 9.59 13.76 -0.53
CA LEU A 91 8.23 13.55 -0.98
C LEU A 91 7.63 14.84 -1.55
N GLU A 92 7.00 14.72 -2.72
CA GLU A 92 6.22 15.80 -3.33
C GLU A 92 4.79 15.77 -2.77
N PHE A 93 4.58 16.47 -1.63
CA PHE A 93 3.27 16.46 -0.93
C PHE A 93 2.10 16.89 -1.78
N GLU A 94 2.31 17.78 -2.75
CA GLU A 94 1.27 18.28 -3.64
C GLU A 94 0.69 17.18 -4.53
N ARG A 95 1.47 16.13 -4.80
CA ARG A 95 1.07 14.98 -5.59
C ARG A 95 0.42 13.88 -4.78
N LEU A 96 0.53 13.94 -3.45
CA LEU A 96 -0.07 12.92 -2.59
C LEU A 96 -1.59 13.08 -2.54
N SER A 97 -2.27 11.95 -2.68
CA SER A 97 -3.71 11.89 -2.53
C SER A 97 -4.10 12.32 -1.11
N ARG A 98 -5.20 13.04 -1.03
CA ARG A 98 -5.76 13.48 0.25
C ARG A 98 -6.80 12.46 0.74
N ARG A 99 -7.17 12.55 2.02
CA ARG A 99 -8.19 11.70 2.65
C ARG A 99 -7.78 10.22 2.68
N TRP A 100 -8.74 9.32 2.44
CA TRP A 100 -8.66 7.87 2.64
C TRP A 100 -7.61 7.12 1.81
N PHE A 101 -7.13 7.68 0.72
CA PHE A 101 -6.13 7.06 -0.14
C PHE A 101 -4.69 7.48 0.19
N PHE A 102 -4.52 8.40 1.15
CA PHE A 102 -3.23 8.97 1.53
C PHE A 102 -2.18 7.91 1.87
N GLU A 103 -2.53 6.93 2.71
CA GLU A 103 -1.61 5.89 3.17
C GLU A 103 -1.12 5.01 2.02
N ASN A 104 -2.00 4.68 1.08
CA ASN A 104 -1.62 3.89 -0.09
C ASN A 104 -0.69 4.67 -1.02
N ASP A 105 -1.02 5.93 -1.27
CA ASP A 105 -0.25 6.81 -2.14
C ASP A 105 1.11 7.14 -1.54
N MET A 106 1.19 7.31 -0.22
CA MET A 106 2.44 7.44 0.51
C MET A 106 3.37 6.25 0.24
N LEU A 107 2.87 5.01 0.32
CA LEU A 107 3.67 3.82 0.04
C LEU A 107 4.16 3.78 -1.41
N VAL A 108 3.34 4.18 -2.38
CA VAL A 108 3.74 4.26 -3.79
C VAL A 108 4.90 5.25 -3.97
N ASN A 109 4.77 6.45 -3.41
CA ASN A 109 5.80 7.49 -3.52
C ASN A 109 7.08 7.12 -2.78
N LEU A 110 6.99 6.49 -1.60
CA LEU A 110 8.15 5.94 -0.89
C LEU A 110 8.89 4.87 -1.71
N ASN A 111 8.16 4.03 -2.47
CA ASN A 111 8.78 3.04 -3.35
C ASN A 111 9.50 3.68 -4.54
N LEU A 112 8.96 4.78 -5.08
CA LEU A 112 9.65 5.56 -6.11
C LEU A 112 10.96 6.16 -5.60
N LEU A 113 11.04 6.49 -4.32
CA LEU A 113 12.25 6.96 -3.65
C LEU A 113 13.18 5.82 -3.20
N ASN A 114 12.83 4.56 -3.46
CA ASN A 114 13.53 3.37 -2.96
C ASN A 114 13.69 3.37 -1.41
N ALA A 115 12.75 4.01 -0.70
CA ALA A 115 12.78 4.08 0.75
C ALA A 115 12.57 2.69 1.38
N ARG A 116 13.33 2.37 2.41
CA ARG A 116 13.10 1.17 3.21
C ARG A 116 11.92 1.40 4.14
N VAL A 117 10.89 0.55 4.03
CA VAL A 117 9.66 0.60 4.82
C VAL A 117 9.58 -0.65 5.71
N LYS A 118 9.06 -0.51 6.93
CA LYS A 118 8.93 -1.63 7.86
C LYS A 118 7.55 -1.65 8.52
N ASP A 119 6.90 -2.84 8.51
CA ASP A 119 5.70 -3.13 9.31
C ASP A 119 6.09 -3.39 10.76
N ILE A 120 5.35 -2.77 11.69
CA ILE A 120 5.52 -2.93 13.14
C ILE A 120 4.28 -3.59 13.71
N PRO A 121 4.38 -4.80 14.28
CA PRO A 121 3.26 -5.48 14.89
C PRO A 121 2.65 -4.66 16.03
N MET A 122 1.34 -4.41 15.95
CA MET A 122 0.59 -3.68 16.96
C MET A 122 -0.74 -4.38 17.23
N PRO A 123 -1.16 -4.52 18.51
CA PRO A 123 -2.49 -5.00 18.81
C PRO A 123 -3.53 -4.00 18.30
N ALA A 124 -4.61 -4.50 17.68
CA ALA A 124 -5.74 -3.67 17.32
C ALA A 124 -6.54 -3.30 18.58
N ARG A 125 -6.85 -2.03 18.73
CA ARG A 125 -7.85 -1.57 19.69
C ARG A 125 -9.10 -1.19 18.91
N TYR A 126 -10.16 -1.99 19.05
CA TYR A 126 -11.46 -1.68 18.48
C TYR A 126 -12.28 -0.93 19.53
N GLY A 127 -12.62 0.32 19.26
CA GLY A 127 -13.60 1.09 20.03
C GLY A 127 -15.02 0.85 19.48
N ASP A 128 -16.02 1.45 20.14
CA ASP A 128 -17.44 1.38 19.73
C ASP A 128 -17.74 2.24 18.47
N GLU A 129 -16.73 2.76 17.82
CA GLU A 129 -16.91 3.66 16.67
C GLU A 129 -17.47 2.94 15.44
N ARG A 130 -18.60 3.43 14.98
CA ARG A 130 -19.21 2.98 13.72
C ARG A 130 -18.48 3.65 12.56
N SER A 131 -17.84 2.86 11.73
CA SER A 131 -17.26 3.34 10.47
C SER A 131 -18.37 3.93 9.57
N ASN A 132 -18.30 5.24 9.33
CA ASN A 132 -19.20 5.96 8.41
C ASN A 132 -18.83 5.72 6.93
N LEU A 133 -17.91 4.80 6.64
CA LEU A 133 -17.45 4.50 5.30
C LEU A 133 -18.52 3.72 4.52
N LYS A 134 -19.10 4.36 3.52
CA LYS A 134 -19.97 3.69 2.55
C LYS A 134 -19.11 2.84 1.61
N ILE A 135 -18.77 1.64 2.05
CA ILE A 135 -17.88 0.68 1.37
C ILE A 135 -18.21 0.52 -0.11
N ARG A 136 -19.51 0.51 -0.47
CA ARG A 136 -19.99 0.35 -1.84
C ARG A 136 -19.45 1.42 -2.82
N HIS A 137 -19.24 2.65 -2.37
CA HIS A 137 -18.72 3.74 -3.21
C HIS A 137 -17.19 3.85 -3.18
N ILE A 138 -16.59 3.34 -2.12
CA ILE A 138 -15.14 3.43 -1.94
C ILE A 138 -14.41 2.37 -2.76
N ILE A 139 -14.93 1.14 -2.83
CA ILE A 139 -14.27 0.03 -3.54
C ILE A 139 -13.94 0.39 -5.01
N PRO A 140 -14.88 0.87 -5.85
CA PRO A 140 -14.55 1.19 -7.24
C PRO A 140 -13.50 2.31 -7.36
N THR A 141 -13.65 3.36 -6.54
CA THR A 141 -12.73 4.50 -6.55
C THR A 141 -11.33 4.09 -6.11
N PHE A 142 -11.22 3.29 -5.05
CA PHE A 142 -9.92 2.77 -4.58
C PHE A 142 -9.28 1.84 -5.59
N SER A 143 -10.05 0.94 -6.19
CA SER A 143 -9.54 0.02 -7.21
C SER A 143 -8.99 0.79 -8.41
N TRP A 144 -9.69 1.81 -8.88
CA TRP A 144 -9.23 2.66 -9.96
C TRP A 144 -7.93 3.40 -9.59
N LEU A 145 -7.89 4.03 -8.42
CA LEU A 145 -6.70 4.73 -7.93
C LEU A 145 -5.50 3.77 -7.78
N LEU A 146 -5.71 2.54 -7.31
CA LEU A 146 -4.66 1.54 -7.20
C LEU A 146 -4.13 1.10 -8.57
N VAL A 147 -5.00 0.95 -9.57
CA VAL A 147 -4.59 0.67 -10.95
C VAL A 147 -3.78 1.84 -11.52
N ASP A 148 -4.28 3.08 -11.38
CA ASP A 148 -3.58 4.29 -11.80
C ASP A 148 -2.17 4.37 -11.17
N ARG A 149 -2.07 4.16 -9.86
CA ARG A 149 -0.78 4.18 -9.15
C ARG A 149 0.14 3.03 -9.52
N THR A 150 -0.41 1.87 -9.87
CA THR A 150 0.38 0.75 -10.42
C THR A 150 1.03 1.14 -11.74
N ILE A 151 0.25 1.73 -12.66
CA ILE A 151 0.73 2.20 -13.96
C ILE A 151 1.75 3.34 -13.76
N TYR A 152 1.42 4.32 -12.94
CA TYR A 152 2.31 5.44 -12.62
C TYR A 152 3.67 4.97 -12.11
N ARG A 153 3.68 4.08 -11.11
CA ARG A 153 4.91 3.51 -10.55
C ARG A 153 5.66 2.68 -11.59
N PHE A 154 4.94 1.87 -12.38
CA PHE A 154 5.55 1.05 -13.43
C PHE A 154 6.27 1.93 -14.46
N VAL A 155 5.58 2.93 -14.99
CA VAL A 155 6.17 3.83 -16.00
C VAL A 155 7.32 4.62 -15.39
N THR A 156 7.14 5.23 -14.22
CA THR A 156 8.15 6.10 -13.62
C THR A 156 9.40 5.32 -13.20
N LYS A 157 9.22 4.16 -12.55
CA LYS A 157 10.34 3.41 -11.97
C LYS A 157 11.02 2.52 -12.99
N TYR A 158 10.24 1.72 -13.73
CA TYR A 158 10.80 0.65 -14.58
C TYR A 158 11.00 1.04 -16.04
N MET A 159 10.37 2.12 -16.52
CA MET A 159 10.56 2.60 -17.89
C MET A 159 11.42 3.86 -17.96
N LEU A 160 11.12 4.88 -17.11
CA LEU A 160 11.77 6.18 -17.24
C LEU A 160 13.06 6.30 -16.42
N ARG A 161 13.10 5.75 -15.18
CA ARG A 161 14.31 5.83 -14.34
C ARG A 161 15.31 4.73 -14.65
N ASP A 162 14.82 3.48 -14.57
CA ASP A 162 15.64 2.30 -14.79
C ASP A 162 14.96 1.47 -15.86
N PHE A 163 15.37 1.56 -17.13
CA PHE A 163 14.81 0.70 -18.17
C PHE A 163 15.11 -0.76 -17.85
N SER A 164 14.27 -1.34 -17.01
CA SER A 164 14.52 -2.64 -16.39
C SER A 164 14.01 -3.80 -17.24
N PRO A 165 14.56 -5.01 -17.08
CA PRO A 165 14.02 -6.22 -17.72
C PRO A 165 12.52 -6.44 -17.46
N ILE A 166 12.01 -5.97 -16.32
CA ILE A 166 10.57 -6.01 -16.00
C ILE A 166 9.76 -5.24 -17.03
N ALA A 167 10.24 -4.05 -17.44
CA ALA A 167 9.58 -3.26 -18.48
C ALA A 167 9.53 -4.02 -19.79
N LEU A 168 10.65 -4.65 -20.21
CA LEU A 168 10.70 -5.46 -21.43
C LEU A 168 9.73 -6.63 -21.39
N PHE A 169 9.69 -7.37 -20.28
CA PHE A 169 8.77 -8.50 -20.13
C PHE A 169 7.31 -8.08 -20.15
N VAL A 170 6.96 -6.96 -19.54
CA VAL A 170 5.58 -6.45 -19.56
C VAL A 170 5.21 -5.94 -20.94
N LEU A 171 6.08 -5.18 -21.60
CA LEU A 171 5.84 -4.61 -22.95
C LEU A 171 5.73 -5.70 -24.03
N ALA A 172 6.48 -6.79 -23.93
CA ALA A 172 6.39 -7.89 -24.87
C ALA A 172 5.33 -8.93 -24.44
N GLY A 173 5.30 -9.30 -23.16
CA GLY A 173 4.44 -10.37 -22.68
C GLY A 173 2.96 -10.02 -22.64
N LEU A 174 2.61 -8.78 -22.27
CA LEU A 174 1.21 -8.36 -22.19
C LEU A 174 0.51 -8.37 -23.58
N PRO A 175 1.08 -7.79 -24.66
CA PRO A 175 0.50 -7.90 -25.99
C PRO A 175 0.41 -9.34 -26.49
N LEU A 176 1.45 -10.16 -26.26
CA LEU A 176 1.44 -11.58 -26.65
C LEU A 176 0.35 -12.36 -25.92
N PHE A 177 0.17 -12.11 -24.62
CA PHE A 177 -0.87 -12.71 -23.81
C PHE A 177 -2.28 -12.33 -24.32
N VAL A 178 -2.51 -11.02 -24.55
CA VAL A 178 -3.79 -10.53 -25.09
C VAL A 178 -4.07 -11.14 -26.45
N TRP A 179 -3.08 -11.13 -27.34
CA TRP A 179 -3.20 -11.74 -28.66
C TRP A 179 -3.51 -13.26 -28.58
N GLY A 180 -2.81 -14.00 -27.71
CA GLY A 180 -3.04 -15.42 -27.49
C GLY A 180 -4.45 -15.73 -26.97
N VAL A 181 -4.95 -14.93 -26.03
CA VAL A 181 -6.33 -15.07 -25.51
C VAL A 181 -7.37 -14.79 -26.60
N LEU A 182 -7.20 -13.71 -27.36
CA LEU A 182 -8.13 -13.35 -28.43
C LEU A 182 -8.11 -14.38 -29.58
N PHE A 183 -6.93 -14.83 -29.94
CA PHE A 183 -6.78 -15.87 -30.98
C PHE A 183 -7.38 -17.21 -30.53
N GLY A 184 -7.10 -17.63 -29.29
CA GLY A 184 -7.66 -18.84 -28.71
C GLY A 184 -9.20 -18.81 -28.62
N ALA A 185 -9.75 -17.68 -28.17
CA ALA A 185 -11.20 -17.49 -28.11
C ALA A 185 -11.84 -17.53 -29.53
N ALA A 186 -11.23 -16.84 -30.49
CA ALA A 186 -11.72 -16.82 -31.86
C ALA A 186 -11.69 -18.20 -32.51
N THR A 187 -10.58 -18.94 -32.37
CA THR A 187 -10.48 -20.32 -32.87
C THR A 187 -11.46 -21.27 -32.21
N TRP A 188 -11.70 -21.12 -30.91
CA TRP A 188 -12.69 -21.93 -30.19
C TRP A 188 -14.11 -21.68 -30.70
N ILE A 189 -14.50 -20.39 -30.88
CA ILE A 189 -15.84 -20.04 -31.41
C ILE A 189 -16.05 -20.55 -32.85
N ILE A 190 -15.00 -20.50 -33.68
CA ILE A 190 -15.09 -20.91 -35.08
C ILE A 190 -15.19 -22.44 -35.21
N ASN A 191 -14.58 -23.19 -34.29
CA ASN A 191 -14.51 -24.65 -34.37
C ASN A 191 -15.48 -25.40 -33.38
N ALA A 192 -16.25 -24.64 -32.59
CA ALA A 192 -17.31 -25.19 -31.73
C ALA A 192 -18.66 -25.20 -32.45
#